data_5e0a64b91abb066e6b27021cc7a3a40c
#
_entry.id   5e0a64b91abb066e6b27021cc7a3a40c
#
_cell.length_a   1.000
_cell.length_b   1.000
_cell.length_c   1.000
_cell.angle_alpha   90.00
_cell.angle_beta   90.00
_cell.angle_gamma   90.00
#
_symmetry.space_group_name_H-M   'P 1'
#
loop_
_entity.id
_entity.type
_entity.pdbx_description
1 polymer ?
#
loop_
_entity_poly.entity_id
_entity_poly.type
_entity_poly.pdbx_seq_one_letter_code
_entity_poly.pdbx_strand_id
1 'polypeptide(L)'
;MGAVLNFAEGGSLATSVAYDIDTSEFDIGLKLDALTLGSMLPYFRQWLDIGDVGGRLWADIRLRGNTEHLLALRTEGTASLADFVLTDPQRQPVAGLDTLGVKLAEGDLGRMRFRFERFYAGGFSLNAELTPEGDNISALMKPAPETPEQPAETAAEAASGTAPVLQIADLEIAGGRISFRDLTMEKPFEYVVSDIRMRSRDFDPSKRNSLQVDARMQRTGSAKLRWEGTLDDLNNQSITLWLSNLNLRDFSPYCEHFTAYPVTDGNLTFRSQNVIRNRYLDGTNHLDAFEPKVDKKRKELKPEMNIPLKLGLYVLRDKKGHVKMDLPVGGNLDSPEFSYRKIVLKAIGNVLLKVVTAPFSFLSGGGKDLEYIALDPAQYAFTSEQYASFDQIAQMLKEKPEMQIALTQRINLDRALPAQSVNLLRLAYHNSLAAADSTGRRPRLSMLEYEKLQQIDIRTPAVGAFADSLLTLRGISPQGMSPNAKALALYREDALGLLRRMMAMRDKALGEYMLSTHGVQAPAFRLQPMDSTALTAYAGRDRYTLALGLDGETVEIGGDTADGDAPADADEPAGTETPAATAADSTAVPEPERQESAEIR
;
A
#
# COMPACT_ATOMS: atom_id res chain seq x y z
N MET A 1 32.38 39.49 43.87
CA MET A 1 32.83 38.29 44.58
C MET A 1 32.87 37.10 43.63
N GLY A 2 33.82 36.17 43.78
CA GLY A 2 33.88 34.97 42.95
C GLY A 2 34.29 33.75 43.80
N ALA A 3 33.84 32.56 43.37
CA ALA A 3 34.21 31.30 43.95
C ALA A 3 34.50 30.26 42.84
N VAL A 4 35.35 29.29 43.17
CA VAL A 4 35.64 28.16 42.27
C VAL A 4 35.39 26.87 43.05
N LEU A 5 34.53 26.00 42.50
CA LEU A 5 34.27 24.68 42.99
C LEU A 5 34.87 23.66 42.01
N ASN A 6 35.72 22.76 42.50
CA ASN A 6 36.24 21.65 41.72
C ASN A 6 35.45 20.39 42.02
N PHE A 7 35.06 19.64 40.97
CA PHE A 7 34.35 18.38 41.13
C PHE A 7 35.35 17.22 41.25
N ALA A 8 35.00 16.25 42.09
CA ALA A 8 35.88 15.11 42.40
C ALA A 8 36.22 14.25 41.16
N GLU A 9 35.28 14.12 40.22
CA GLU A 9 35.44 13.32 39.01
C GLU A 9 35.90 14.14 37.78
N GLY A 10 36.34 15.38 38.00
CA GLY A 10 36.82 16.30 36.98
C GLY A 10 35.85 17.41 36.63
N GLY A 11 36.45 18.53 36.25
CA GLY A 11 35.76 19.77 35.93
C GLY A 11 35.68 20.77 37.09
N SER A 12 35.31 21.99 36.80
CA SER A 12 35.15 23.06 37.80
C SER A 12 33.97 23.97 37.45
N LEU A 13 33.39 24.56 38.47
CA LEU A 13 32.40 25.64 38.37
C LEU A 13 33.00 26.91 38.97
N ALA A 14 33.25 27.92 38.14
CA ALA A 14 33.59 29.26 38.59
C ALA A 14 32.35 30.14 38.60
N THR A 15 32.15 30.86 39.69
CA THR A 15 31.03 31.81 39.81
C THR A 15 31.59 33.20 40.07
N SER A 16 30.98 34.21 39.49
CA SER A 16 31.24 35.62 39.75
C SER A 16 29.91 36.33 40.02
N VAL A 17 29.91 37.19 41.01
CA VAL A 17 28.72 37.97 41.40
C VAL A 17 29.13 39.44 41.52
N ALA A 18 28.49 40.31 40.80
CA ALA A 18 28.50 41.76 40.96
C ALA A 18 27.08 42.20 41.36
N TYR A 19 26.98 43.07 42.34
CA TYR A 19 25.73 43.64 42.82
C TYR A 19 25.89 45.13 43.04
N ASP A 20 25.02 45.93 42.43
CA ASP A 20 24.93 47.36 42.61
C ASP A 20 23.83 47.69 43.63
N ILE A 21 24.20 48.26 44.75
CA ILE A 21 23.30 48.55 45.86
C ILE A 21 22.37 49.72 45.55
N ASP A 22 22.82 50.65 44.72
CA ASP A 22 22.04 51.87 44.43
C ASP A 22 20.95 51.56 43.40
N THR A 23 21.21 50.65 42.46
CA THR A 23 20.25 50.29 41.41
C THR A 23 19.54 48.95 41.68
N SER A 24 19.93 48.23 42.71
CA SER A 24 19.43 46.87 43.02
C SER A 24 19.71 45.85 41.89
N GLU A 25 20.63 46.11 41.01
CA GLU A 25 20.99 45.28 39.89
C GLU A 25 22.05 44.24 40.26
N PHE A 26 21.96 43.05 39.71
CA PHE A 26 22.95 42.02 39.82
C PHE A 26 23.41 41.47 38.47
N ASP A 27 24.66 41.04 38.44
CA ASP A 27 25.26 40.35 37.29
C ASP A 27 25.99 39.10 37.83
N ILE A 28 25.54 37.93 37.44
CA ILE A 28 26.08 36.64 37.87
C ILE A 28 26.66 35.93 36.65
N GLY A 29 27.96 35.66 36.70
CA GLY A 29 28.62 34.78 35.73
C GLY A 29 28.81 33.39 36.29
N LEU A 30 28.41 32.37 35.50
CA LEU A 30 28.57 30.95 35.78
C LEU A 30 29.42 30.35 34.67
N LYS A 31 30.62 29.88 35.00
CA LYS A 31 31.51 29.21 34.05
C LYS A 31 31.74 27.78 34.49
N LEU A 32 31.21 26.84 33.74
CA LEU A 32 31.43 25.41 33.91
C LEU A 32 32.53 24.97 32.95
N ASP A 33 33.55 24.32 33.46
CA ASP A 33 34.68 23.82 32.68
C ASP A 33 34.78 22.31 32.81
N ALA A 34 34.60 21.61 31.68
CA ALA A 34 34.80 20.17 31.51
C ALA A 34 34.11 19.27 32.56
N LEU A 35 32.89 19.58 32.98
CA LEU A 35 32.13 18.71 33.88
C LEU A 35 31.91 17.33 33.24
N THR A 36 32.35 16.28 33.91
CA THR A 36 32.14 14.90 33.49
C THR A 36 30.72 14.47 33.77
N LEU A 37 29.95 14.08 32.74
CA LEU A 37 28.55 13.68 32.91
C LEU A 37 28.36 12.41 33.73
N GLY A 38 29.37 11.52 33.79
CA GLY A 38 29.35 10.33 34.64
C GLY A 38 29.09 10.66 36.12
N SER A 39 29.56 11.79 36.61
CA SER A 39 29.30 12.26 37.99
C SER A 39 27.79 12.56 38.21
N MET A 40 27.06 12.82 37.16
CA MET A 40 25.61 13.10 37.20
C MET A 40 24.74 11.85 37.06
N LEU A 41 25.34 10.66 36.84
CA LEU A 41 24.62 9.40 36.61
C LEU A 41 23.52 9.12 37.67
N PRO A 42 23.72 9.35 38.99
CA PRO A 42 22.68 9.13 39.99
C PRO A 42 21.43 9.98 39.77
N TYR A 43 21.58 11.19 39.24
CA TYR A 43 20.48 12.08 38.91
C TYR A 43 19.72 11.61 37.65
N PHE A 44 20.43 11.18 36.60
CA PHE A 44 19.81 10.63 35.39
C PHE A 44 19.02 9.35 35.69
N ARG A 45 19.53 8.49 36.57
CA ARG A 45 18.87 7.24 37.00
C ARG A 45 17.55 7.42 37.76
N GLN A 46 17.22 8.62 38.19
CA GLN A 46 15.90 8.89 38.77
C GLN A 46 14.79 8.82 37.70
N TRP A 47 15.10 9.19 36.47
CA TRP A 47 14.16 9.31 35.36
C TRP A 47 14.37 8.24 34.28
N LEU A 48 15.58 7.74 34.18
CA LEU A 48 16.01 6.82 33.13
C LEU A 48 16.57 5.53 33.73
N ASP A 49 16.27 4.42 33.08
CA ASP A 49 16.88 3.12 33.33
C ASP A 49 18.10 2.94 32.43
N ILE A 50 19.24 3.46 32.84
CA ILE A 50 20.48 3.50 32.05
C ILE A 50 21.65 2.87 32.81
N GLY A 51 22.57 2.29 32.05
CA GLY A 51 23.80 1.70 32.57
C GLY A 51 24.84 2.77 32.89
N ASP A 52 25.11 3.64 31.94
CA ASP A 52 26.14 4.69 32.04
C ASP A 52 25.81 5.90 31.17
N VAL A 53 26.38 7.06 31.56
CA VAL A 53 26.36 8.28 30.77
C VAL A 53 27.77 8.89 30.74
N GLY A 54 28.33 9.06 29.54
CA GLY A 54 29.61 9.70 29.31
C GLY A 54 29.47 11.05 28.64
N GLY A 55 30.55 11.82 28.67
CA GLY A 55 30.66 13.12 28.02
C GLY A 55 31.18 14.20 28.93
N ARG A 56 31.59 15.33 28.34
CA ARG A 56 32.12 16.50 29.01
C ARG A 56 31.31 17.72 28.62
N LEU A 57 30.90 18.50 29.63
CA LEU A 57 30.04 19.67 29.47
C LEU A 57 30.83 20.94 29.86
N TRP A 58 30.76 21.92 28.99
CA TRP A 58 31.23 23.29 29.21
C TRP A 58 30.03 24.24 29.12
N ALA A 59 30.03 25.28 29.97
CA ALA A 59 29.06 26.36 29.84
C ALA A 59 29.63 27.67 30.32
N ASP A 60 29.28 28.76 29.68
CA ASP A 60 29.58 30.14 30.11
C ASP A 60 28.26 30.92 30.01
N ILE A 61 27.66 31.15 31.16
CA ILE A 61 26.30 31.71 31.26
C ILE A 61 26.36 32.97 32.12
N ARG A 62 25.71 34.01 31.64
CA ARG A 62 25.58 35.28 32.34
C ARG A 62 24.12 35.56 32.63
N LEU A 63 23.83 35.85 33.89
CA LEU A 63 22.51 36.19 34.39
C LEU A 63 22.52 37.63 34.87
N ARG A 64 21.59 38.43 34.38
CA ARG A 64 21.41 39.82 34.81
C ARG A 64 19.98 40.03 35.25
N GLY A 65 19.79 40.73 36.33
CA GLY A 65 18.49 41.03 36.87
C GLY A 65 18.53 42.14 37.89
N ASN A 66 17.35 42.41 38.41
CA ASN A 66 17.16 43.40 39.49
C ASN A 66 16.42 42.68 40.63
N THR A 67 16.91 42.83 41.87
CA THR A 67 16.32 42.16 43.06
C THR A 67 14.92 42.64 43.39
N GLU A 68 14.53 43.85 42.94
CA GLU A 68 13.16 44.37 43.10
C GLU A 68 12.22 43.85 41.97
N HIS A 69 12.80 43.37 40.87
CA HIS A 69 12.08 42.88 39.70
C HIS A 69 12.61 41.53 39.22
N LEU A 70 12.57 40.50 40.03
CA LEU A 70 13.09 39.15 39.77
C LEU A 70 12.51 38.50 38.50
N LEU A 71 11.31 38.90 38.06
CA LEU A 71 10.71 38.42 36.79
C LEU A 71 11.38 39.03 35.55
N ALA A 72 12.23 40.07 35.69
CA ALA A 72 12.97 40.66 34.58
C ALA A 72 14.36 40.05 34.37
N LEU A 73 14.55 38.79 34.82
CA LEU A 73 15.82 38.07 34.73
C LEU A 73 16.15 37.74 33.27
N ARG A 74 17.32 38.22 32.83
CA ARG A 74 17.87 38.00 31.50
C ARG A 74 19.09 37.09 31.56
N THR A 75 19.22 36.22 30.55
CA THR A 75 20.35 35.31 30.44
C THR A 75 20.92 35.31 29.01
N GLU A 76 22.21 35.18 28.90
CA GLU A 76 22.94 34.96 27.66
C GLU A 76 24.06 33.97 27.91
N GLY A 77 24.61 33.34 26.88
CA GLY A 77 25.78 32.47 27.07
C GLY A 77 25.94 31.39 26.01
N THR A 78 26.91 30.55 26.29
CA THR A 78 27.21 29.39 25.45
C THR A 78 27.24 28.13 26.28
N ALA A 79 26.85 27.00 25.69
CA ALA A 79 27.06 25.68 26.24
C ALA A 79 27.59 24.74 25.15
N SER A 80 28.46 23.83 25.52
CA SER A 80 28.96 22.78 24.62
C SER A 80 29.11 21.46 25.36
N LEU A 81 28.82 20.39 24.66
CA LEU A 81 28.93 19.00 25.13
C LEU A 81 29.79 18.25 24.12
N ALA A 82 30.75 17.47 24.58
CA ALA A 82 31.57 16.60 23.74
C ALA A 82 31.57 15.16 24.24
N ASP A 83 31.78 14.24 23.31
CA ASP A 83 31.94 12.81 23.56
C ASP A 83 30.77 12.19 24.37
N PHE A 84 29.54 12.65 24.09
CA PHE A 84 28.37 12.12 24.79
C PHE A 84 28.08 10.68 24.38
N VAL A 85 27.88 9.80 25.33
CA VAL A 85 27.45 8.42 25.17
C VAL A 85 26.42 8.07 26.23
N LEU A 86 25.33 7.48 25.82
CA LEU A 86 24.30 6.91 26.70
C LEU A 86 24.21 5.41 26.46
N THR A 87 24.27 4.59 27.50
CA THR A 87 24.14 3.15 27.41
C THR A 87 22.90 2.64 28.14
N ASP A 88 22.37 1.53 27.65
CA ASP A 88 21.32 0.77 28.35
C ASP A 88 21.86 0.10 29.64
N PRO A 89 21.01 -0.56 30.46
CA PRO A 89 21.44 -1.29 31.65
C PRO A 89 22.45 -2.40 31.37
N GLN A 90 22.50 -2.93 30.16
CA GLN A 90 23.45 -3.94 29.69
C GLN A 90 24.75 -3.33 29.16
N ARG A 91 24.89 -2.01 29.28
CA ARG A 91 26.03 -1.20 28.80
C ARG A 91 26.23 -1.21 27.29
N GLN A 92 25.13 -1.48 26.52
CA GLN A 92 25.17 -1.29 25.08
C GLN A 92 24.90 0.18 24.74
N PRO A 93 25.66 0.78 23.80
CA PRO A 93 25.44 2.19 23.43
C PRO A 93 24.09 2.31 22.71
N VAL A 94 23.22 3.19 23.23
CA VAL A 94 21.91 3.52 22.66
C VAL A 94 21.98 4.83 21.90
N ALA A 95 22.59 5.87 22.51
CA ALA A 95 22.75 7.18 21.89
C ALA A 95 24.16 7.73 22.11
N GLY A 96 24.61 8.50 21.14
CA GLY A 96 25.90 9.19 21.23
C GLY A 96 25.87 10.50 20.44
N LEU A 97 26.85 11.39 20.75
CA LEU A 97 27.00 12.68 20.10
C LEU A 97 28.44 13.14 20.24
N ASP A 98 29.12 13.37 19.13
CA ASP A 98 30.53 13.84 19.17
C ASP A 98 30.62 15.25 19.73
N THR A 99 29.73 16.16 19.28
CA THR A 99 29.72 17.53 19.76
C THR A 99 28.31 18.16 19.69
N LEU A 100 27.99 18.91 20.73
CA LEU A 100 26.83 19.81 20.76
C LEU A 100 27.35 21.21 21.09
N GLY A 101 26.91 22.22 20.37
CA GLY A 101 27.20 23.62 20.64
C GLY A 101 25.92 24.45 20.61
N VAL A 102 25.69 25.23 21.64
CA VAL A 102 24.51 26.11 21.76
C VAL A 102 24.98 27.51 22.12
N LYS A 103 24.50 28.52 21.40
CA LYS A 103 24.73 29.94 21.73
C LYS A 103 23.40 30.63 21.97
N LEU A 104 23.10 30.94 23.22
CA LEU A 104 21.95 31.70 23.63
C LEU A 104 22.31 33.21 23.53
N ALA A 105 21.66 33.89 22.59
CA ALA A 105 21.84 35.32 22.42
C ALA A 105 21.07 36.13 23.45
N GLU A 106 19.86 35.66 23.81
CA GLU A 106 19.01 36.31 24.77
C GLU A 106 18.01 35.31 25.34
N GLY A 107 17.90 35.27 26.65
CA GLY A 107 16.85 34.54 27.37
C GLY A 107 16.15 35.48 28.34
N ASP A 108 14.81 35.53 28.27
CA ASP A 108 13.95 36.26 29.19
C ASP A 108 13.22 35.20 30.04
N LEU A 109 13.69 34.96 31.25
CA LEU A 109 13.19 33.94 32.14
C LEU A 109 11.78 34.27 32.65
N GLY A 110 11.43 35.53 32.79
CA GLY A 110 10.10 35.96 33.22
C GLY A 110 9.03 35.73 32.16
N ARG A 111 9.39 35.86 30.89
CA ARG A 111 8.50 35.62 29.75
C ARG A 111 8.71 34.25 29.13
N MET A 112 9.63 33.44 29.65
CA MET A 112 10.02 32.14 29.12
C MET A 112 10.36 32.19 27.61
N ARG A 113 11.10 33.23 27.18
CA ARG A 113 11.52 33.42 25.78
C ARG A 113 13.01 33.26 25.66
N PHE A 114 13.43 32.38 24.75
CA PHE A 114 14.83 32.06 24.52
C PHE A 114 15.18 32.19 23.03
N ARG A 115 16.08 33.05 22.69
CA ARG A 115 16.57 33.28 21.33
C ARG A 115 18.00 32.77 21.22
N PHE A 116 18.14 31.64 20.53
CA PHE A 116 19.46 31.07 20.22
C PHE A 116 19.99 31.63 18.90
N GLU A 117 21.23 32.09 18.90
CA GLU A 117 21.93 32.47 17.68
C GLU A 117 22.29 31.22 16.86
N ARG A 118 22.76 30.16 17.56
CA ARG A 118 23.17 28.91 16.94
C ARG A 118 22.85 27.70 17.81
N PHE A 119 22.39 26.64 17.14
CA PHE A 119 22.32 25.30 17.67
C PHE A 119 23.02 24.37 16.67
N TYR A 120 24.07 23.69 17.11
CA TYR A 120 24.86 22.77 16.30
C TYR A 120 24.99 21.43 17.02
N ALA A 121 24.68 20.31 16.32
CA ALA A 121 24.93 18.95 16.78
C ALA A 121 25.69 18.17 15.72
N GLY A 122 26.88 17.65 16.07
CA GLY A 122 27.72 16.89 15.16
C GLY A 122 27.94 15.46 15.61
N GLY A 123 27.94 14.50 14.65
CA GLY A 123 28.27 13.13 14.92
C GLY A 123 27.29 12.40 15.82
N PHE A 124 25.99 12.74 15.78
CA PHE A 124 25.03 11.99 16.59
C PHE A 124 24.88 10.56 16.11
N SER A 125 24.73 9.62 17.04
CA SER A 125 24.45 8.22 16.78
C SER A 125 23.25 7.75 17.60
N LEU A 126 22.39 6.93 16.98
CA LEU A 126 21.25 6.30 17.63
C LEU A 126 21.18 4.84 17.20
N ASN A 127 21.19 3.93 18.18
CA ASN A 127 20.95 2.50 17.95
C ASN A 127 19.56 2.15 18.43
N ALA A 128 18.61 2.09 17.50
CA ALA A 128 17.23 1.77 17.76
C ALA A 128 16.97 0.27 17.49
N GLU A 129 16.38 -0.40 18.45
CA GLU A 129 16.05 -1.82 18.34
C GLU A 129 14.57 -2.03 18.70
N LEU A 130 13.87 -2.78 17.84
CA LEU A 130 12.49 -3.18 18.05
C LEU A 130 12.46 -4.68 18.35
N THR A 131 11.87 -5.07 19.46
CA THR A 131 11.67 -6.46 19.89
C THR A 131 10.18 -6.75 20.04
N PRO A 132 9.75 -8.01 20.21
CA PRO A 132 8.36 -8.32 20.52
C PRO A 132 7.84 -7.67 21.81
N GLU A 133 8.73 -7.35 22.76
CA GLU A 133 8.41 -6.72 24.04
C GLU A 133 8.30 -5.19 23.94
N GLY A 134 8.83 -4.57 22.89
CA GLY A 134 8.85 -3.12 22.68
C GLY A 134 10.16 -2.61 22.09
N ASP A 135 10.39 -1.31 22.15
CA ASP A 135 11.62 -0.70 21.66
C ASP A 135 12.59 -0.34 22.80
N ASN A 136 13.87 -0.41 22.48
CA ASN A 136 14.93 -0.17 23.47
C ASN A 136 15.02 1.29 23.93
N ILE A 137 14.46 2.26 23.19
CA ILE A 137 14.50 3.68 23.54
C ILE A 137 13.44 3.98 24.58
N SER A 138 12.19 3.54 24.34
CA SER A 138 11.09 3.67 25.31
C SER A 138 11.39 2.91 26.61
N ALA A 139 12.09 1.77 26.50
CA ALA A 139 12.49 0.98 27.66
C ALA A 139 13.46 1.73 28.62
N LEU A 140 14.15 2.76 28.13
CA LEU A 140 14.98 3.61 29.00
C LEU A 140 14.16 4.55 29.90
N MET A 141 12.91 4.83 29.56
CA MET A 141 12.06 5.74 30.32
C MET A 141 11.45 5.03 31.52
N LYS A 142 11.76 5.47 32.73
CA LYS A 142 11.07 4.97 33.92
C LYS A 142 9.64 5.53 33.98
N PRO A 143 8.65 4.72 34.44
CA PRO A 143 7.33 5.27 34.69
C PRO A 143 7.45 6.43 35.69
N ALA A 144 6.73 7.52 35.44
CA ALA A 144 6.66 8.62 36.39
C ALA A 144 6.25 8.05 37.75
N PRO A 145 6.90 8.48 38.88
CA PRO A 145 6.45 8.06 40.19
C PRO A 145 4.97 8.38 40.32
N GLU A 146 4.17 7.39 40.76
CA GLU A 146 2.75 7.61 41.05
C GLU A 146 2.67 8.72 42.12
N THR A 147 2.41 9.93 41.67
CA THR A 147 2.08 11.02 42.59
C THR A 147 0.71 10.66 43.17
N PRO A 148 0.55 10.59 44.51
CA PRO A 148 -0.76 10.39 45.11
C PRO A 148 -1.72 11.41 44.47
N GLU A 149 -2.90 10.96 44.04
CA GLU A 149 -3.94 11.76 43.41
C GLU A 149 -4.11 13.11 44.11
N GLN A 150 -3.38 14.11 43.69
CA GLN A 150 -3.74 15.51 43.95
C GLN A 150 -4.92 15.84 43.03
N PRO A 151 -5.94 16.51 43.58
CA PRO A 151 -7.12 16.86 42.76
C PRO A 151 -6.70 17.54 41.46
N ALA A 152 -7.33 17.15 40.34
CA ALA A 152 -6.99 17.58 38.99
C ALA A 152 -6.96 19.13 38.81
N GLU A 153 -7.54 19.88 39.72
CA GLU A 153 -7.52 21.35 39.75
C GLU A 153 -6.13 21.92 40.07
N THR A 154 -5.33 21.30 40.96
CA THR A 154 -3.99 21.78 41.30
C THR A 154 -2.93 21.43 40.25
N ALA A 155 -3.11 20.36 39.48
CA ALA A 155 -2.24 20.03 38.35
C ALA A 155 -2.48 20.94 37.16
N ALA A 156 -3.71 21.41 36.95
CA ALA A 156 -4.06 22.36 35.89
C ALA A 156 -3.52 23.79 36.16
N GLU A 157 -3.46 24.21 37.43
CA GLU A 157 -2.85 25.49 37.81
C GLU A 157 -1.32 25.48 37.71
N ALA A 158 -0.66 24.35 37.98
CA ALA A 158 0.79 24.21 37.77
C ALA A 158 1.18 24.15 36.28
N ALA A 159 0.26 23.69 35.42
CA ALA A 159 0.44 23.66 33.95
C ALA A 159 0.08 25.00 33.26
N SER A 160 -0.44 26.00 33.98
CA SER A 160 -0.75 27.32 33.43
C SER A 160 0.48 28.25 33.27
N GLY A 161 1.69 27.74 33.49
CA GLY A 161 2.95 28.40 33.11
C GLY A 161 3.02 28.57 31.61
N THR A 162 3.32 29.80 31.14
CA THR A 162 3.52 30.10 29.72
C THR A 162 4.59 29.13 29.14
N ALA A 163 4.21 28.32 28.14
CA ALA A 163 5.14 27.43 27.47
C ALA A 163 6.36 28.20 26.95
N PRO A 164 7.59 27.69 27.07
CA PRO A 164 8.79 28.39 26.63
C PRO A 164 8.77 28.60 25.11
N VAL A 165 8.96 29.84 24.67
CA VAL A 165 9.10 30.18 23.24
C VAL A 165 10.58 30.09 22.89
N LEU A 166 10.90 29.14 22.02
CA LEU A 166 12.27 28.88 21.54
C LEU A 166 12.42 29.41 20.11
N GLN A 167 13.40 30.26 19.88
CA GLN A 167 13.77 30.75 18.55
C GLN A 167 15.23 30.40 18.27
N ILE A 168 15.52 29.82 17.11
CA ILE A 168 16.88 29.39 16.73
C ILE A 168 17.20 29.97 15.36
N ALA A 169 18.13 30.91 15.31
CA ALA A 169 18.47 31.57 14.05
C ALA A 169 19.21 30.63 13.07
N ASP A 170 20.11 29.79 13.57
CA ASP A 170 20.82 28.79 12.76
C ASP A 170 20.80 27.44 13.49
N LEU A 171 20.03 26.49 12.94
CA LEU A 171 19.91 25.12 13.43
C LEU A 171 20.61 24.19 12.44
N GLU A 172 21.65 23.52 12.90
CA GLU A 172 22.42 22.56 12.08
C GLU A 172 22.68 21.26 12.84
N ILE A 173 22.38 20.13 12.17
CA ILE A 173 22.81 18.80 12.58
C ILE A 173 23.67 18.23 11.45
N ALA A 174 24.83 17.67 11.76
CA ALA A 174 25.77 17.17 10.78
C ALA A 174 26.38 15.83 11.19
N GLY A 175 26.54 14.92 10.21
CA GLY A 175 27.23 13.64 10.41
C GLY A 175 26.45 12.62 11.26
N GLY A 176 25.13 12.73 11.33
CA GLY A 176 24.29 11.81 12.11
C GLY A 176 24.26 10.39 11.54
N ARG A 177 24.06 9.41 12.44
CA ARG A 177 23.92 7.99 12.12
C ARG A 177 22.79 7.36 12.94
N ILE A 178 21.88 6.67 12.29
CA ILE A 178 20.85 5.83 12.92
C ILE A 178 21.07 4.39 12.46
N SER A 179 21.25 3.47 13.40
CA SER A 179 21.26 2.04 13.16
C SER A 179 19.94 1.49 13.71
N PHE A 180 19.14 0.91 12.85
CA PHE A 180 17.86 0.32 13.21
C PHE A 180 17.88 -1.20 13.05
N ARG A 181 17.40 -1.93 14.08
CA ARG A 181 17.23 -3.36 14.07
C ARG A 181 15.80 -3.70 14.44
N ASP A 182 15.15 -4.52 13.62
CA ASP A 182 13.83 -5.08 13.92
C ASP A 182 13.96 -6.59 14.13
N LEU A 183 13.75 -7.02 15.37
CA LEU A 183 13.84 -8.41 15.82
C LEU A 183 12.46 -9.08 15.98
N THR A 184 11.39 -8.40 15.56
CA THR A 184 10.02 -8.95 15.65
C THR A 184 9.72 -10.01 14.59
N MET A 185 10.59 -10.14 13.58
CA MET A 185 10.44 -11.07 12.48
C MET A 185 11.37 -12.28 12.62
N GLU A 186 11.07 -13.36 11.90
CA GLU A 186 11.91 -14.57 11.88
C GLU A 186 13.37 -14.30 11.46
N LYS A 187 13.55 -13.36 10.54
CA LYS A 187 14.87 -12.84 10.14
C LYS A 187 14.99 -11.40 10.57
N PRO A 188 16.02 -11.06 11.34
CA PRO A 188 16.25 -9.67 11.74
C PRO A 188 16.36 -8.75 10.51
N PHE A 189 15.71 -7.60 10.59
CA PHE A 189 15.93 -6.52 9.64
C PHE A 189 16.91 -5.52 10.24
N GLU A 190 17.96 -5.21 9.50
CA GLU A 190 18.99 -4.25 9.92
C GLU A 190 19.15 -3.18 8.86
N TYR A 191 19.06 -1.91 9.28
CA TYR A 191 19.15 -0.80 8.36
C TYR A 191 19.92 0.37 8.95
N VAL A 192 20.81 0.96 8.18
CA VAL A 192 21.64 2.07 8.61
C VAL A 192 21.34 3.30 7.75
N VAL A 193 20.99 4.38 8.42
CA VAL A 193 20.92 5.73 7.85
C VAL A 193 22.13 6.51 8.39
N SER A 194 22.94 7.03 7.51
CA SER A 194 24.18 7.70 7.88
C SER A 194 24.34 9.04 7.17
N ASP A 195 25.34 9.80 7.59
CA ASP A 195 25.65 11.13 7.05
C ASP A 195 24.42 12.05 7.06
N ILE A 196 23.63 11.92 8.14
CA ILE A 196 22.40 12.69 8.31
C ILE A 196 22.77 14.14 8.55
N ARG A 197 22.26 15.02 7.71
CA ARG A 197 22.44 16.47 7.78
C ARG A 197 21.08 17.12 7.80
N MET A 198 20.87 18.01 8.76
CA MET A 198 19.64 18.77 8.89
C MET A 198 19.99 20.25 9.05
N ARG A 199 19.24 21.10 8.36
CA ARG A 199 19.40 22.55 8.46
C ARG A 199 18.04 23.24 8.48
N SER A 200 17.94 24.24 9.35
CA SER A 200 16.84 25.19 9.37
C SER A 200 17.35 26.58 9.76
N ARG A 201 16.75 27.61 9.21
CA ARG A 201 17.04 29.00 9.56
C ARG A 201 15.79 29.64 10.16
N ASP A 202 16.01 30.52 11.13
CA ASP A 202 14.97 31.27 11.81
C ASP A 202 13.84 30.38 12.33
N PHE A 203 14.24 29.23 12.92
CA PHE A 203 13.31 28.24 13.44
C PHE A 203 12.56 28.80 14.65
N ASP A 204 11.24 28.78 14.59
CA ASP A 204 10.30 29.26 15.61
C ASP A 204 9.11 28.28 15.68
N PRO A 205 8.96 27.48 16.75
CA PRO A 205 7.89 26.48 16.86
C PRO A 205 6.48 27.03 16.60
N SER A 206 6.24 28.32 16.93
CA SER A 206 4.94 29.00 16.76
C SER A 206 4.67 29.49 15.33
N LYS A 207 5.68 29.43 14.45
CA LYS A 207 5.56 29.87 13.05
C LYS A 207 5.74 28.71 12.08
N ARG A 208 5.41 28.97 10.81
CA ARG A 208 5.71 28.05 9.75
C ARG A 208 7.21 28.00 9.49
N ASN A 209 7.80 26.84 9.70
CA ASN A 209 9.22 26.56 9.48
C ASN A 209 9.42 25.77 8.20
N SER A 210 10.66 25.77 7.70
CA SER A 210 11.13 24.85 6.67
C SER A 210 12.39 24.14 7.16
N LEU A 211 12.37 22.83 7.10
CA LEU A 211 13.46 21.97 7.54
C LEU A 211 13.85 21.03 6.41
N GLN A 212 15.13 20.92 6.14
CA GLN A 212 15.68 20.02 5.14
C GLN A 212 16.58 19.00 5.81
N VAL A 213 16.41 17.73 5.42
CA VAL A 213 17.24 16.62 5.86
C VAL A 213 17.75 15.89 4.63
N ASP A 214 19.07 15.71 4.57
CA ASP A 214 19.76 14.86 3.61
C ASP A 214 20.40 13.70 4.37
N ALA A 215 20.37 12.48 3.81
CA ALA A 215 20.97 11.31 4.43
C ALA A 215 21.41 10.28 3.39
N ARG A 216 22.34 9.41 3.78
CA ARG A 216 22.69 8.20 3.04
C ARG A 216 21.95 7.00 3.63
N MET A 217 21.41 6.18 2.74
CA MET A 217 20.63 4.99 3.08
C MET A 217 21.45 3.74 2.76
N GLN A 218 21.86 2.99 3.78
CA GLN A 218 22.75 1.85 3.61
C GLN A 218 24.01 2.22 2.81
N ARG A 219 24.37 1.43 1.79
CA ARG A 219 25.58 1.61 0.99
C ARG A 219 25.38 2.54 -0.20
N THR A 220 24.23 2.46 -0.87
CA THR A 220 24.02 3.06 -2.20
C THR A 220 22.88 4.06 -2.25
N GLY A 221 21.95 3.98 -1.33
CA GLY A 221 20.75 4.80 -1.32
C GLY A 221 21.00 6.20 -0.74
N SER A 222 20.09 7.10 -1.07
CA SER A 222 20.02 8.45 -0.48
C SER A 222 18.57 8.82 -0.13
N ALA A 223 18.43 9.65 0.89
CA ALA A 223 17.18 10.25 1.30
C ALA A 223 17.29 11.76 1.33
N LYS A 224 16.25 12.45 0.87
CA LYS A 224 16.03 13.87 1.07
C LYS A 224 14.63 14.08 1.61
N LEU A 225 14.50 14.78 2.71
CA LEU A 225 13.23 15.12 3.32
C LEU A 225 13.13 16.64 3.42
N ARG A 226 12.00 17.18 3.06
CA ARG A 226 11.61 18.57 3.31
C ARG A 226 10.33 18.57 4.12
N TRP A 227 10.37 19.20 5.27
CA TRP A 227 9.22 19.45 6.09
C TRP A 227 8.93 20.95 6.15
N GLU A 228 7.67 21.31 6.03
CA GLU A 228 7.18 22.67 6.21
C GLU A 228 5.95 22.66 7.08
N GLY A 229 5.98 23.38 8.18
CA GLY A 229 4.88 23.38 9.13
C GLY A 229 5.17 24.18 10.39
N THR A 230 4.29 24.08 11.35
CA THR A 230 4.36 24.68 12.67
C THR A 230 4.35 23.57 13.69
N LEU A 231 5.27 23.57 14.67
CA LEU A 231 5.28 22.52 15.70
C LEU A 231 4.13 22.65 16.69
N ASP A 232 3.69 23.88 16.95
CA ASP A 232 2.57 24.15 17.84
C ASP A 232 1.21 23.82 17.20
N ASP A 233 1.14 23.69 15.88
CA ASP A 233 -0.05 23.31 15.15
C ASP A 233 0.23 22.17 14.17
N LEU A 234 0.05 20.94 14.62
CA LEU A 234 0.23 19.73 13.81
C LEU A 234 -0.87 19.53 12.75
N ASN A 235 -1.88 20.40 12.72
CA ASN A 235 -3.00 20.29 11.76
C ASN A 235 -2.62 20.72 10.34
N ASN A 236 -1.53 21.50 10.18
CA ASN A 236 -1.14 22.06 8.90
C ASN A 236 0.33 21.78 8.61
N GLN A 237 0.61 20.63 8.01
CA GLN A 237 1.96 20.14 7.73
C GLN A 237 2.13 19.81 6.25
N SER A 238 3.34 19.96 5.73
CA SER A 238 3.73 19.47 4.41
C SER A 238 5.05 18.70 4.54
N ILE A 239 5.04 17.46 4.09
CA ILE A 239 6.21 16.57 4.14
C ILE A 239 6.48 16.04 2.75
N THR A 240 7.65 16.31 2.21
CA THR A 240 8.09 15.73 0.94
C THR A 240 9.32 14.88 1.19
N LEU A 241 9.27 13.62 0.72
CA LEU A 241 10.34 12.65 0.88
C LEU A 241 10.77 12.13 -0.50
N TRP A 242 12.06 12.13 -0.75
CA TRP A 242 12.67 11.48 -1.91
C TRP A 242 13.67 10.44 -1.42
N LEU A 243 13.41 9.19 -1.77
CA LEU A 243 14.34 8.09 -1.59
C LEU A 243 14.84 7.68 -2.97
N SER A 244 16.12 7.52 -3.13
CA SER A 244 16.73 7.18 -4.43
C SER A 244 17.72 6.05 -4.28
N ASN A 245 17.68 5.14 -5.26
CA ASN A 245 18.64 4.03 -5.38
C ASN A 245 18.75 3.16 -4.12
N LEU A 246 17.61 2.86 -3.47
CA LEU A 246 17.58 1.91 -2.36
C LEU A 246 17.70 0.49 -2.91
N ASN A 247 18.55 -0.34 -2.34
CA ASN A 247 18.64 -1.73 -2.71
C ASN A 247 17.44 -2.50 -2.14
N LEU A 248 16.61 -3.07 -3.01
CA LEU A 248 15.41 -3.80 -2.60
C LEU A 248 15.75 -5.06 -1.77
N ARG A 249 16.93 -5.65 -1.98
CA ARG A 249 17.38 -6.81 -1.22
C ARG A 249 17.49 -6.52 0.29
N ASP A 250 17.81 -5.26 0.66
CA ASP A 250 17.89 -4.87 2.06
C ASP A 250 16.54 -4.99 2.78
N PHE A 251 15.42 -4.93 2.03
CA PHE A 251 14.06 -5.07 2.54
C PHE A 251 13.50 -6.51 2.44
N SER A 252 14.35 -7.48 2.05
CA SER A 252 13.93 -8.88 1.92
C SER A 252 13.30 -9.46 3.18
N PRO A 253 13.79 -9.20 4.42
CA PRO A 253 13.14 -9.70 5.64
C PRO A 253 11.67 -9.26 5.76
N TYR A 254 11.37 -8.00 5.48
CA TYR A 254 9.98 -7.50 5.48
C TYR A 254 9.15 -8.13 4.37
N CYS A 255 9.67 -8.18 3.14
CA CYS A 255 8.95 -8.77 2.03
C CYS A 255 8.65 -10.25 2.28
N GLU A 256 9.61 -10.99 2.82
CA GLU A 256 9.46 -12.40 3.17
C GLU A 256 8.42 -12.61 4.28
N HIS A 257 8.45 -11.77 5.33
CA HIS A 257 7.48 -11.82 6.41
C HIS A 257 6.04 -11.55 5.93
N PHE A 258 5.85 -10.47 5.14
CA PHE A 258 4.51 -10.07 4.70
C PHE A 258 3.96 -10.90 3.55
N THR A 259 4.80 -11.41 2.63
CA THR A 259 4.34 -12.04 1.38
C THR A 259 4.87 -13.45 1.17
N ALA A 260 5.79 -13.92 2.01
CA ALA A 260 6.57 -15.16 1.88
C ALA A 260 7.51 -15.19 0.65
N TYR A 261 7.82 -14.05 0.02
CA TYR A 261 8.77 -13.98 -1.10
C TYR A 261 10.05 -13.25 -0.69
N PRO A 262 11.22 -13.93 -0.69
CA PRO A 262 12.51 -13.27 -0.52
C PRO A 262 12.83 -12.39 -1.71
N VAL A 263 13.27 -11.15 -1.46
CA VAL A 263 13.79 -10.26 -2.50
C VAL A 263 15.26 -10.58 -2.75
N THR A 264 15.63 -10.78 -4.01
CA THR A 264 17.00 -11.16 -4.40
C THR A 264 17.75 -10.03 -5.08
N ASP A 265 17.05 -9.10 -5.75
CA ASP A 265 17.68 -8.02 -6.51
C ASP A 265 16.69 -6.89 -6.78
N GLY A 266 17.20 -5.74 -7.22
CA GLY A 266 16.44 -4.58 -7.66
C GLY A 266 16.76 -3.30 -6.89
N ASN A 267 16.44 -2.18 -7.50
CA ASN A 267 16.62 -0.85 -6.91
C ASN A 267 15.27 -0.13 -6.82
N LEU A 268 15.09 0.67 -5.77
CA LEU A 268 13.87 1.41 -5.50
C LEU A 268 14.14 2.91 -5.48
N THR A 269 13.31 3.65 -6.18
CA THR A 269 13.12 5.08 -6.02
C THR A 269 11.71 5.34 -5.53
N PHE A 270 11.57 6.17 -4.50
CA PHE A 270 10.29 6.51 -3.90
C PHE A 270 10.17 8.01 -3.71
N ARG A 271 9.07 8.57 -4.16
CA ARG A 271 8.71 9.98 -3.97
C ARG A 271 7.40 10.05 -3.23
N SER A 272 7.36 10.82 -2.16
CA SER A 272 6.20 10.97 -1.33
C SER A 272 5.95 12.45 -1.07
N GLN A 273 4.73 12.91 -1.30
CA GLN A 273 4.26 14.24 -0.97
C GLN A 273 3.03 14.08 -0.09
N ASN A 274 3.14 14.48 1.16
CA ASN A 274 2.08 14.38 2.14
C ASN A 274 1.73 15.75 2.66
N VAL A 275 0.45 16.08 2.64
CA VAL A 275 -0.09 17.31 3.19
C VAL A 275 -1.11 16.95 4.26
N ILE A 276 -0.93 17.50 5.44
CA ILE A 276 -1.89 17.38 6.54
C ILE A 276 -2.65 18.69 6.62
N ARG A 277 -3.97 18.63 6.54
CA ARG A 277 -4.88 19.75 6.75
C ARG A 277 -5.98 19.33 7.71
N ASN A 278 -6.13 20.06 8.81
CA ASN A 278 -7.14 19.76 9.83
C ASN A 278 -7.12 18.28 10.27
N ARG A 279 -5.92 17.76 10.53
CA ARG A 279 -5.65 16.37 10.93
C ARG A 279 -6.04 15.30 9.89
N TYR A 280 -6.35 15.70 8.67
CA TYR A 280 -6.55 14.79 7.55
C TYR A 280 -5.29 14.75 6.69
N LEU A 281 -4.74 13.56 6.51
CA LEU A 281 -3.60 13.30 5.63
C LEU A 281 -4.10 13.11 4.19
N ASP A 282 -3.49 13.85 3.27
CA ASP A 282 -3.61 13.66 1.82
C ASP A 282 -2.21 13.46 1.25
N GLY A 283 -1.94 12.26 0.76
CA GLY A 283 -0.61 11.84 0.33
C GLY A 283 -0.61 11.25 -1.07
N THR A 284 0.29 11.76 -1.90
CA THR A 284 0.63 11.19 -3.21
C THR A 284 1.99 10.52 -3.13
N ASN A 285 2.05 9.23 -3.41
CA ASN A 285 3.26 8.45 -3.34
C ASN A 285 3.52 7.78 -4.68
N HIS A 286 4.72 7.92 -5.19
CA HIS A 286 5.15 7.32 -6.43
C HIS A 286 6.34 6.39 -6.17
N LEU A 287 6.16 5.12 -6.48
CA LEU A 287 7.16 4.07 -6.34
C LEU A 287 7.63 3.64 -7.73
N ASP A 288 8.94 3.59 -7.94
CA ASP A 288 9.56 3.08 -9.16
C ASP A 288 10.65 2.06 -8.76
N ALA A 289 10.35 0.78 -8.99
CA ALA A 289 11.28 -0.32 -8.77
C ALA A 289 11.91 -0.73 -10.10
N PHE A 290 13.22 -0.67 -10.19
CA PHE A 290 13.99 -1.10 -11.35
C PHE A 290 14.49 -2.52 -11.16
N GLU A 291 14.15 -3.40 -12.10
CA GLU A 291 14.47 -4.83 -12.11
C GLU A 291 14.22 -5.55 -10.77
N PRO A 292 13.06 -5.38 -10.14
CA PRO A 292 12.76 -6.09 -8.91
C PRO A 292 12.70 -7.59 -9.18
N LYS A 293 13.45 -8.37 -8.39
CA LYS A 293 13.48 -9.83 -8.45
C LYS A 293 13.16 -10.43 -7.10
N VAL A 294 12.27 -11.39 -7.12
CA VAL A 294 11.92 -12.21 -5.95
C VAL A 294 12.17 -13.67 -6.26
N ASP A 295 12.53 -14.43 -5.23
CA ASP A 295 12.68 -15.89 -5.33
C ASP A 295 11.31 -16.58 -5.25
N LYS A 296 11.29 -17.92 -5.22
CA LYS A 296 10.08 -18.72 -5.07
C LYS A 296 9.44 -18.45 -3.69
N LYS A 297 8.11 -18.49 -3.68
CA LYS A 297 7.33 -18.38 -2.45
C LYS A 297 7.71 -19.47 -1.46
N ARG A 298 8.00 -19.10 -0.24
CA ARG A 298 8.30 -20.03 0.85
C ARG A 298 7.02 -20.61 1.40
N LYS A 299 6.77 -21.87 1.12
CA LYS A 299 5.53 -22.59 1.49
C LYS A 299 5.39 -22.83 2.99
N GLU A 300 6.52 -22.82 3.71
CA GLU A 300 6.61 -23.01 5.16
C GLU A 300 6.15 -21.78 5.96
N LEU A 301 6.14 -20.60 5.32
CA LEU A 301 5.74 -19.35 5.96
C LEU A 301 4.23 -19.09 5.79
N LYS A 302 3.64 -18.44 6.79
CA LYS A 302 2.26 -17.95 6.75
C LYS A 302 2.30 -16.43 6.59
N PRO A 303 2.27 -15.91 5.36
CA PRO A 303 2.34 -14.47 5.13
C PRO A 303 1.07 -13.76 5.59
N GLU A 304 1.19 -12.51 6.00
CA GLU A 304 0.02 -11.65 6.27
C GLU A 304 -0.78 -11.35 5.00
N MET A 305 -0.10 -11.27 3.85
CA MET A 305 -0.73 -11.02 2.55
C MET A 305 -0.47 -12.19 1.60
N ASN A 306 -1.53 -12.90 1.23
CA ASN A 306 -1.43 -14.01 0.27
C ASN A 306 -1.56 -13.50 -1.17
N ILE A 307 -0.56 -12.77 -1.65
CA ILE A 307 -0.52 -12.22 -3.02
C ILE A 307 0.48 -12.99 -3.89
N PRO A 308 0.23 -13.20 -5.17
CA PRO A 308 1.17 -13.78 -6.13
C PRO A 308 2.19 -12.71 -6.59
N LEU A 309 3.08 -12.31 -5.69
CA LEU A 309 3.98 -11.17 -5.87
C LEU A 309 4.85 -11.29 -7.13
N LYS A 310 5.37 -12.49 -7.42
CA LYS A 310 6.22 -12.73 -8.59
C LYS A 310 5.50 -12.46 -9.89
N LEU A 311 4.28 -12.96 -10.00
CA LEU A 311 3.42 -12.75 -11.17
C LEU A 311 3.02 -11.27 -11.29
N GLY A 312 2.61 -10.63 -10.19
CA GLY A 312 2.24 -9.21 -10.17
C GLY A 312 3.39 -8.29 -10.63
N LEU A 313 4.59 -8.52 -10.12
CA LEU A 313 5.78 -7.78 -10.53
C LEU A 313 6.12 -8.01 -12.01
N TYR A 314 5.95 -9.24 -12.50
CA TYR A 314 6.21 -9.57 -13.90
C TYR A 314 5.22 -8.87 -14.85
N VAL A 315 3.94 -8.86 -14.50
CA VAL A 315 2.90 -8.16 -15.29
C VAL A 315 3.14 -6.65 -15.28
N LEU A 316 3.44 -6.05 -14.13
CA LEU A 316 3.71 -4.62 -13.97
C LEU A 316 4.98 -4.15 -14.68
N ARG A 317 5.96 -5.02 -14.85
CA ARG A 317 7.27 -4.65 -15.40
C ARG A 317 7.15 -4.16 -16.84
N ASP A 318 7.60 -2.95 -17.11
CA ASP A 318 7.68 -2.41 -18.47
C ASP A 318 8.87 -3.00 -19.26
N LYS A 319 8.97 -2.66 -20.56
CA LYS A 319 10.05 -3.13 -21.45
C LYS A 319 11.45 -2.66 -21.04
N LYS A 320 11.54 -1.67 -20.15
CA LYS A 320 12.81 -1.13 -19.64
C LYS A 320 13.16 -1.70 -18.27
N GLY A 321 12.37 -2.62 -17.73
CA GLY A 321 12.60 -3.26 -16.43
C GLY A 321 12.00 -2.52 -15.23
N HIS A 322 11.22 -1.46 -15.45
CA HIS A 322 10.61 -0.68 -14.38
C HIS A 322 9.24 -1.22 -13.97
N VAL A 323 8.99 -1.24 -12.66
CA VAL A 323 7.68 -1.45 -12.05
C VAL A 323 7.30 -0.16 -11.34
N LYS A 324 6.32 0.55 -11.89
CA LYS A 324 5.86 1.85 -11.39
C LYS A 324 4.48 1.71 -10.77
N MET A 325 4.32 2.31 -9.59
CA MET A 325 3.05 2.31 -8.86
C MET A 325 2.79 3.69 -8.26
N ASP A 326 1.57 4.17 -8.44
CA ASP A 326 1.04 5.32 -7.73
C ASP A 326 0.22 4.83 -6.54
N LEU A 327 0.60 5.27 -5.35
CA LEU A 327 0.04 4.82 -4.09
C LEU A 327 -0.58 6.02 -3.36
N PRO A 328 -1.85 6.34 -3.62
CA PRO A 328 -2.55 7.36 -2.85
C PRO A 328 -2.70 6.88 -1.39
N VAL A 329 -2.38 7.75 -0.46
CA VAL A 329 -2.48 7.49 0.98
C VAL A 329 -3.25 8.63 1.60
N GLY A 330 -4.34 8.35 2.29
CA GLY A 330 -5.15 9.36 2.94
C GLY A 330 -5.85 8.81 4.17
N GLY A 331 -6.23 9.71 5.08
CA GLY A 331 -7.00 9.32 6.25
C GLY A 331 -6.96 10.35 7.37
N ASN A 332 -7.87 10.19 8.31
CA ASN A 332 -7.93 10.99 9.51
C ASN A 332 -6.90 10.50 10.53
N LEU A 333 -5.99 11.37 10.96
CA LEU A 333 -4.93 11.07 11.93
C LEU A 333 -5.49 10.76 13.34
N ASP A 334 -6.71 11.18 13.64
CA ASP A 334 -7.38 10.91 14.92
C ASP A 334 -8.02 9.52 14.98
N SER A 335 -8.07 8.80 13.84
CA SER A 335 -8.60 7.44 13.84
C SER A 335 -7.69 6.51 14.65
N PRO A 336 -8.22 5.74 15.60
CA PRO A 336 -7.42 4.78 16.39
C PRO A 336 -6.72 3.73 15.53
N GLU A 337 -7.25 3.48 14.33
CA GLU A 337 -6.71 2.49 13.38
C GLU A 337 -5.70 3.09 12.41
N PHE A 338 -5.46 4.41 12.46
CA PHE A 338 -4.54 5.07 11.56
C PHE A 338 -3.12 4.53 11.74
N SER A 339 -2.60 3.90 10.69
CA SER A 339 -1.21 3.45 10.62
C SER A 339 -0.69 3.65 9.20
N TYR A 340 0.21 4.61 9.02
CA TYR A 340 0.80 4.90 7.71
C TYR A 340 1.42 3.64 7.07
N ARG A 341 2.14 2.83 7.86
CA ARG A 341 2.73 1.57 7.38
C ARG A 341 1.68 0.60 6.85
N LYS A 342 0.59 0.38 7.60
CA LYS A 342 -0.50 -0.52 7.17
C LYS A 342 -1.18 -0.01 5.91
N ILE A 343 -1.41 1.30 5.81
CA ILE A 343 -2.06 1.92 4.65
C ILE A 343 -1.20 1.75 3.40
N VAL A 344 0.11 2.03 3.48
CA VAL A 344 1.03 1.86 2.35
C VAL A 344 1.13 0.40 1.92
N LEU A 345 1.28 -0.54 2.85
CA LEU A 345 1.34 -1.97 2.54
C LEU A 345 0.04 -2.47 1.91
N LYS A 346 -1.13 -2.04 2.43
CA LYS A 346 -2.44 -2.36 1.84
C LYS A 346 -2.57 -1.80 0.42
N ALA A 347 -2.11 -0.56 0.19
CA ALA A 347 -2.14 0.06 -1.14
C ALA A 347 -1.27 -0.72 -2.15
N ILE A 348 -0.05 -1.12 -1.77
CA ILE A 348 0.82 -1.97 -2.61
C ILE A 348 0.14 -3.31 -2.88
N GLY A 349 -0.38 -3.98 -1.85
CA GLY A 349 -1.09 -5.25 -1.98
C GLY A 349 -2.29 -5.17 -2.91
N ASN A 350 -3.10 -4.12 -2.80
CA ASN A 350 -4.27 -3.89 -3.66
C ASN A 350 -3.87 -3.68 -5.13
N VAL A 351 -2.82 -2.90 -5.40
CA VAL A 351 -2.31 -2.70 -6.78
C VAL A 351 -1.84 -4.03 -7.36
N LEU A 352 -1.04 -4.80 -6.62
CA LEU A 352 -0.54 -6.09 -7.08
C LEU A 352 -1.68 -7.10 -7.30
N LEU A 353 -2.66 -7.15 -6.40
CA LEU A 353 -3.81 -8.02 -6.54
C LEU A 353 -4.65 -7.62 -7.77
N LYS A 354 -4.96 -6.35 -7.93
CA LYS A 354 -5.72 -5.83 -9.08
C LYS A 354 -5.04 -6.18 -10.41
N VAL A 355 -3.73 -6.03 -10.49
CA VAL A 355 -2.96 -6.36 -11.71
C VAL A 355 -3.03 -7.83 -12.06
N VAL A 356 -3.06 -8.71 -11.06
CA VAL A 356 -3.15 -10.17 -11.29
C VAL A 356 -4.58 -10.60 -11.61
N THR A 357 -5.58 -9.98 -11.00
CA THR A 357 -7.00 -10.31 -11.23
C THR A 357 -7.57 -9.67 -12.49
N ALA A 358 -7.02 -8.53 -12.94
CA ALA A 358 -7.46 -7.79 -14.11
C ALA A 358 -6.28 -7.41 -15.04
N PRO A 359 -5.45 -8.37 -15.49
CA PRO A 359 -4.21 -8.08 -16.21
C PRO A 359 -4.44 -7.47 -17.59
N PHE A 360 -5.59 -7.74 -18.21
CA PHE A 360 -5.91 -7.25 -19.56
C PHE A 360 -6.26 -5.77 -19.57
N SER A 361 -7.03 -5.28 -18.61
CA SER A 361 -7.33 -3.85 -18.49
C SER A 361 -6.07 -3.06 -18.17
N PHE A 362 -5.19 -3.62 -17.37
CA PHE A 362 -3.94 -2.99 -17.00
C PHE A 362 -2.98 -2.85 -18.20
N LEU A 363 -2.81 -3.89 -19.02
CA LEU A 363 -1.93 -3.88 -20.19
C LEU A 363 -2.50 -3.08 -21.36
N SER A 364 -3.83 -3.05 -21.53
CA SER A 364 -4.49 -2.33 -22.63
C SER A 364 -4.71 -0.83 -22.37
N GLY A 365 -4.32 -0.34 -21.19
CA GLY A 365 -4.49 1.08 -20.84
C GLY A 365 -5.94 1.53 -20.65
N GLY A 366 -6.85 0.62 -20.23
CA GLY A 366 -8.25 0.94 -19.93
C GLY A 366 -9.29 0.22 -20.82
N GLY A 367 -8.90 -0.87 -21.47
CA GLY A 367 -9.84 -1.76 -22.17
C GLY A 367 -10.76 -2.52 -21.20
N LYS A 368 -11.79 -3.21 -21.73
CA LYS A 368 -12.65 -4.09 -20.93
C LYS A 368 -11.81 -5.19 -20.29
N ASP A 369 -12.04 -5.42 -19.00
CA ASP A 369 -11.42 -6.54 -18.28
C ASP A 369 -11.86 -7.86 -18.89
N LEU A 370 -10.89 -8.73 -19.17
CA LEU A 370 -11.12 -10.08 -19.62
C LEU A 370 -11.00 -11.03 -18.42
N GLU A 371 -12.03 -11.06 -17.59
CA GLU A 371 -12.08 -11.99 -16.45
C GLU A 371 -12.46 -13.39 -16.87
N TYR A 372 -13.32 -13.51 -17.87
CA TYR A 372 -13.78 -14.76 -18.45
C TYR A 372 -14.28 -14.52 -19.89
N ILE A 373 -14.39 -15.59 -20.65
CA ILE A 373 -15.00 -15.54 -21.99
C ILE A 373 -16.31 -16.31 -21.91
N ALA A 374 -17.45 -15.59 -21.99
CA ALA A 374 -18.76 -16.18 -21.92
C ALA A 374 -19.00 -17.20 -23.04
N LEU A 375 -19.65 -18.31 -22.74
CA LEU A 375 -20.02 -19.37 -23.65
C LEU A 375 -21.53 -19.55 -23.67
N ASP A 376 -22.07 -19.85 -24.86
CA ASP A 376 -23.37 -20.52 -24.96
C ASP A 376 -23.10 -22.05 -24.97
N PRO A 377 -23.69 -22.82 -24.08
CA PRO A 377 -23.47 -24.27 -24.05
C PRO A 377 -23.89 -24.97 -25.37
N ALA A 378 -24.75 -24.34 -26.14
CA ALA A 378 -25.24 -24.87 -27.42
C ALA A 378 -24.46 -24.37 -28.65
N GLN A 379 -23.54 -23.40 -28.51
CA GLN A 379 -22.78 -22.81 -29.64
C GLN A 379 -21.80 -23.81 -30.27
N TYR A 380 -21.70 -23.80 -31.58
CA TYR A 380 -20.75 -24.59 -32.36
C TYR A 380 -19.48 -23.80 -32.75
N ALA A 381 -19.68 -22.54 -33.13
CA ALA A 381 -18.61 -21.64 -33.57
C ALA A 381 -18.43 -20.51 -32.57
N PHE A 382 -17.24 -19.96 -32.51
CA PHE A 382 -16.98 -18.77 -31.71
C PHE A 382 -17.54 -17.52 -32.36
N THR A 383 -17.99 -16.59 -31.53
CA THR A 383 -18.45 -15.26 -31.97
C THR A 383 -17.27 -14.34 -32.24
N SER A 384 -17.51 -13.24 -32.96
CA SER A 384 -16.48 -12.21 -33.20
C SER A 384 -15.94 -11.60 -31.89
N GLU A 385 -16.79 -11.45 -30.86
CA GLU A 385 -16.38 -10.97 -29.54
C GLU A 385 -15.44 -11.95 -28.81
N GLN A 386 -15.72 -13.25 -28.95
CA GLN A 386 -14.87 -14.29 -28.38
C GLN A 386 -13.51 -14.34 -29.09
N TYR A 387 -13.49 -14.20 -30.43
CA TYR A 387 -12.23 -14.08 -31.19
C TYR A 387 -11.43 -12.85 -30.78
N ALA A 388 -12.05 -11.69 -30.59
CA ALA A 388 -11.38 -10.50 -30.08
C ALA A 388 -10.75 -10.72 -28.68
N SER A 389 -11.41 -11.51 -27.82
CA SER A 389 -10.86 -11.91 -26.53
C SER A 389 -9.63 -12.82 -26.67
N PHE A 390 -9.66 -13.76 -27.64
CA PHE A 390 -8.50 -14.62 -27.94
C PHE A 390 -7.32 -13.83 -28.51
N ASP A 391 -7.60 -12.82 -29.34
CA ASP A 391 -6.59 -11.91 -29.87
C ASP A 391 -5.89 -11.12 -28.76
N GLN A 392 -6.64 -10.65 -27.75
CA GLN A 392 -6.08 -9.98 -26.58
C GLN A 392 -5.17 -10.92 -25.77
N ILE A 393 -5.58 -12.19 -25.57
CA ILE A 393 -4.76 -13.20 -24.92
C ILE A 393 -3.45 -13.43 -25.70
N ALA A 394 -3.54 -13.57 -27.01
CA ALA A 394 -2.38 -13.78 -27.87
C ALA A 394 -1.41 -12.57 -27.84
N GLN A 395 -1.96 -11.36 -27.86
CA GLN A 395 -1.15 -10.15 -27.73
C GLN A 395 -0.42 -10.08 -26.40
N MET A 396 -1.11 -10.38 -25.30
CA MET A 396 -0.53 -10.43 -23.96
C MET A 396 0.64 -11.41 -23.88
N LEU A 397 0.49 -12.61 -24.46
CA LEU A 397 1.56 -13.63 -24.49
C LEU A 397 2.77 -13.19 -25.33
N LYS A 398 2.55 -12.40 -26.40
CA LYS A 398 3.64 -11.79 -27.17
C LYS A 398 4.39 -10.69 -26.41
N GLU A 399 3.68 -9.91 -25.59
CA GLU A 399 4.28 -8.86 -24.75
C GLU A 399 4.96 -9.41 -23.51
N LYS A 400 4.48 -10.55 -23.00
CA LYS A 400 4.95 -11.21 -21.78
C LYS A 400 5.31 -12.68 -22.05
N PRO A 401 6.44 -12.96 -22.74
CA PRO A 401 6.76 -14.28 -23.29
C PRO A 401 7.03 -15.39 -22.25
N GLU A 402 7.34 -15.02 -21.00
CA GLU A 402 7.54 -16.01 -19.92
C GLU A 402 6.22 -16.41 -19.24
N MET A 403 5.13 -15.68 -19.52
CA MET A 403 3.82 -15.96 -18.95
C MET A 403 3.17 -17.15 -19.64
N GLN A 404 2.40 -17.90 -18.89
CA GLN A 404 1.58 -18.99 -19.36
C GLN A 404 0.12 -18.66 -19.10
N ILE A 405 -0.75 -18.95 -20.06
CA ILE A 405 -2.19 -18.82 -19.91
C ILE A 405 -2.83 -20.17 -20.16
N ALA A 406 -3.65 -20.61 -19.21
CA ALA A 406 -4.48 -21.79 -19.34
C ALA A 406 -5.94 -21.36 -19.38
N LEU A 407 -6.71 -21.91 -20.33
CA LEU A 407 -8.15 -21.74 -20.41
C LEU A 407 -8.84 -23.06 -20.08
N THR A 408 -9.89 -22.99 -19.25
CA THR A 408 -10.73 -24.13 -18.88
C THR A 408 -12.18 -23.81 -19.19
N GLN A 409 -12.86 -24.69 -19.96
CA GLN A 409 -14.30 -24.57 -20.18
C GLN A 409 -15.03 -24.95 -18.90
N ARG A 410 -15.81 -24.01 -18.35
CA ARG A 410 -16.75 -24.23 -17.22
C ARG A 410 -18.17 -24.24 -17.77
N ILE A 411 -18.84 -25.38 -17.72
CA ILE A 411 -20.19 -25.57 -18.27
C ILE A 411 -21.12 -26.10 -17.18
N ASN A 412 -22.25 -25.43 -17.01
CA ASN A 412 -23.28 -25.81 -16.07
C ASN A 412 -24.21 -26.87 -16.71
N LEU A 413 -24.15 -28.10 -16.20
CA LEU A 413 -24.93 -29.22 -16.75
C LEU A 413 -26.45 -29.04 -16.63
N ASP A 414 -26.94 -28.39 -15.58
CA ASP A 414 -28.37 -28.13 -15.38
C ASP A 414 -28.94 -27.18 -16.45
N ARG A 415 -28.11 -26.37 -17.07
CA ARG A 415 -28.48 -25.50 -18.20
C ARG A 415 -28.15 -26.13 -19.54
N ALA A 416 -26.99 -26.75 -19.66
CA ALA A 416 -26.48 -27.27 -20.91
C ALA A 416 -27.25 -28.53 -21.41
N LEU A 417 -27.57 -29.46 -20.49
CA LEU A 417 -28.24 -30.71 -20.87
C LEU A 417 -29.65 -30.49 -21.42
N PRO A 418 -30.53 -29.67 -20.80
CA PRO A 418 -31.82 -29.34 -21.40
C PRO A 418 -31.70 -28.67 -22.76
N ALA A 419 -30.77 -27.69 -22.93
CA ALA A 419 -30.55 -27.01 -24.19
C ALA A 419 -30.12 -27.97 -25.31
N GLN A 420 -29.17 -28.86 -25.03
CA GLN A 420 -28.70 -29.85 -25.99
C GLN A 420 -29.73 -30.92 -26.27
N SER A 421 -30.53 -31.34 -25.30
CA SER A 421 -31.62 -32.27 -25.47
C SER A 421 -32.71 -31.72 -26.41
N VAL A 422 -33.01 -30.42 -26.31
CA VAL A 422 -33.90 -29.70 -27.22
C VAL A 422 -33.36 -29.73 -28.64
N ASN A 423 -32.04 -29.46 -28.81
CA ASN A 423 -31.42 -29.51 -30.14
C ASN A 423 -31.41 -30.90 -30.75
N LEU A 424 -31.22 -31.94 -29.94
CA LEU A 424 -31.35 -33.33 -30.42
C LEU A 424 -32.79 -33.69 -30.81
N LEU A 425 -33.77 -33.20 -30.07
CA LEU A 425 -35.19 -33.37 -30.43
C LEU A 425 -35.52 -32.69 -31.77
N ARG A 426 -35.06 -31.45 -31.95
CA ARG A 426 -35.18 -30.69 -33.22
C ARG A 426 -34.54 -31.43 -34.39
N LEU A 427 -33.35 -31.95 -34.20
CA LEU A 427 -32.61 -32.71 -35.19
C LEU A 427 -33.36 -34.02 -35.55
N ALA A 428 -33.81 -34.75 -34.53
CA ALA A 428 -34.55 -35.99 -34.72
C ALA A 428 -35.88 -35.76 -35.46
N TYR A 429 -36.62 -34.70 -35.08
CA TYR A 429 -37.86 -34.31 -35.74
C TYR A 429 -37.61 -33.92 -37.20
N HIS A 430 -36.65 -33.03 -37.51
CA HIS A 430 -36.27 -32.64 -38.85
C HIS A 430 -35.93 -33.87 -39.72
N ASN A 431 -35.09 -34.76 -39.20
CA ASN A 431 -34.66 -35.96 -39.90
C ASN A 431 -35.79 -36.96 -40.11
N SER A 432 -36.85 -36.94 -39.28
CA SER A 432 -38.04 -37.78 -39.44
C SER A 432 -38.93 -37.32 -40.61
N LEU A 433 -38.87 -36.01 -40.92
CA LEU A 433 -39.64 -35.41 -42.04
C LEU A 433 -38.92 -35.53 -43.37
N ALA A 434 -37.64 -35.87 -43.40
CA ALA A 434 -36.87 -35.96 -44.64
C ALA A 434 -37.33 -37.14 -45.47
N ALA A 435 -37.75 -36.87 -46.73
CA ALA A 435 -38.08 -37.89 -47.70
C ALA A 435 -36.79 -38.65 -48.14
N ALA A 436 -36.92 -39.96 -48.39
CA ALA A 436 -35.83 -40.71 -48.97
C ALA A 436 -35.61 -40.28 -50.46
N ASP A 437 -34.38 -40.13 -50.85
CA ASP A 437 -34.01 -39.88 -52.24
C ASP A 437 -34.25 -41.13 -53.14
N SER A 438 -33.96 -41.02 -54.42
CA SER A 438 -34.09 -42.13 -55.38
C SER A 438 -33.20 -43.33 -55.07
N THR A 439 -32.22 -43.18 -54.16
CA THR A 439 -31.31 -44.24 -53.68
C THR A 439 -31.74 -44.83 -52.32
N GLY A 440 -32.89 -44.40 -51.77
CA GLY A 440 -33.34 -44.77 -50.42
C GLY A 440 -32.60 -44.09 -49.27
N ARG A 441 -31.68 -43.13 -49.54
CA ARG A 441 -31.02 -42.34 -48.55
C ARG A 441 -31.86 -41.13 -48.15
N ARG A 442 -31.98 -40.86 -46.89
CA ARG A 442 -32.64 -39.64 -46.39
C ARG A 442 -31.56 -38.58 -46.15
N PRO A 443 -31.69 -37.38 -46.74
CA PRO A 443 -30.81 -36.27 -46.42
C PRO A 443 -31.02 -35.95 -44.93
N ARG A 444 -29.94 -36.00 -44.16
CA ARG A 444 -29.97 -35.73 -42.72
C ARG A 444 -29.19 -34.45 -42.45
N LEU A 445 -29.80 -33.53 -41.72
CA LEU A 445 -29.07 -32.41 -41.16
C LEU A 445 -28.01 -32.91 -40.21
N SER A 446 -26.88 -32.28 -40.23
CA SER A 446 -25.85 -32.43 -39.21
C SER A 446 -26.05 -31.35 -38.15
N MET A 447 -25.40 -31.54 -37.02
CA MET A 447 -25.40 -30.50 -35.98
C MET A 447 -24.62 -29.23 -36.41
N LEU A 448 -23.84 -29.29 -37.49
CA LEU A 448 -23.20 -28.11 -38.12
C LEU A 448 -24.22 -27.16 -38.77
N GLU A 449 -25.43 -27.64 -39.04
CA GLU A 449 -26.53 -26.81 -39.59
C GLU A 449 -27.46 -26.32 -38.45
N TYR A 450 -26.88 -26.06 -37.31
CA TYR A 450 -27.51 -25.63 -36.06
C TYR A 450 -28.50 -24.46 -36.23
N GLU A 451 -28.17 -23.48 -37.03
CA GLU A 451 -29.04 -22.32 -37.28
C GLU A 451 -30.37 -22.72 -37.90
N LYS A 452 -30.39 -23.73 -38.77
CA LYS A 452 -31.62 -24.26 -39.36
C LYS A 452 -32.48 -25.00 -38.32
N LEU A 453 -31.83 -25.67 -37.36
CA LEU A 453 -32.52 -26.36 -36.27
C LEU A 453 -33.20 -25.38 -35.31
N GLN A 454 -32.61 -24.20 -35.10
CA GLN A 454 -33.20 -23.18 -34.20
C GLN A 454 -34.56 -22.65 -34.71
N GLN A 455 -34.85 -22.75 -35.99
CA GLN A 455 -36.14 -22.35 -36.59
C GLN A 455 -37.27 -23.30 -36.20
N ILE A 456 -36.98 -24.49 -35.66
CA ILE A 456 -38.01 -25.49 -35.25
C ILE A 456 -38.46 -25.15 -33.82
N ASP A 457 -39.69 -24.66 -33.69
CA ASP A 457 -40.30 -24.46 -32.36
C ASP A 457 -40.79 -25.78 -31.78
N ILE A 458 -40.17 -26.22 -30.70
CA ILE A 458 -40.55 -27.47 -29.98
C ILE A 458 -41.91 -27.41 -29.30
N ARG A 459 -42.56 -26.25 -29.24
CA ARG A 459 -43.90 -26.05 -28.64
C ARG A 459 -45.02 -26.35 -29.62
N THR A 460 -44.69 -26.54 -30.89
CA THR A 460 -45.70 -26.86 -31.90
C THR A 460 -46.35 -28.23 -31.63
N PRO A 461 -47.67 -28.40 -31.88
CA PRO A 461 -48.34 -29.67 -31.68
C PRO A 461 -47.70 -30.84 -32.42
N ALA A 462 -47.13 -30.59 -33.62
CA ALA A 462 -46.48 -31.62 -34.42
C ALA A 462 -45.20 -32.17 -33.75
N VAL A 463 -44.35 -31.27 -33.25
CA VAL A 463 -43.14 -31.68 -32.51
C VAL A 463 -43.50 -32.33 -31.18
N GLY A 464 -44.56 -31.82 -30.51
CA GLY A 464 -45.10 -32.41 -29.29
C GLY A 464 -45.56 -33.84 -29.48
N ALA A 465 -46.37 -34.11 -30.51
CA ALA A 465 -46.85 -35.46 -30.84
C ALA A 465 -45.70 -36.40 -31.23
N PHE A 466 -44.69 -35.90 -31.95
CA PHE A 466 -43.49 -36.66 -32.27
C PHE A 466 -42.72 -37.06 -31.00
N ALA A 467 -42.51 -36.12 -30.07
CA ALA A 467 -41.84 -36.39 -28.80
C ALA A 467 -42.62 -37.39 -27.94
N ASP A 468 -43.98 -37.28 -27.92
CA ASP A 468 -44.84 -38.17 -27.18
C ASP A 468 -44.77 -39.61 -27.72
N SER A 469 -44.73 -39.75 -29.06
CA SER A 469 -44.54 -41.06 -29.69
C SER A 469 -43.23 -41.72 -29.29
N LEU A 470 -42.13 -40.95 -29.27
CA LEU A 470 -40.80 -41.46 -28.86
C LEU A 470 -40.76 -41.84 -27.38
N LEU A 471 -41.35 -41.04 -26.50
CA LEU A 471 -41.47 -41.36 -25.07
C LEU A 471 -42.24 -42.64 -24.84
N THR A 472 -43.41 -42.77 -25.47
CA THR A 472 -44.26 -43.98 -25.38
C THR A 472 -43.50 -45.22 -25.84
N LEU A 473 -42.74 -45.13 -26.95
CA LEU A 473 -41.90 -46.22 -27.42
C LEU A 473 -40.79 -46.62 -26.42
N ARG A 474 -40.37 -45.69 -25.56
CA ARG A 474 -39.40 -45.96 -24.47
C ARG A 474 -40.09 -46.33 -23.15
N GLY A 475 -41.41 -46.49 -23.13
CA GLY A 475 -42.14 -46.82 -21.90
C GLY A 475 -42.31 -45.68 -20.90
N ILE A 476 -42.09 -44.43 -21.34
CA ILE A 476 -42.16 -43.21 -20.50
C ILE A 476 -43.50 -42.52 -20.79
N SER A 477 -44.28 -42.23 -19.75
CA SER A 477 -45.56 -41.49 -19.89
C SER A 477 -45.28 -40.01 -20.18
N PRO A 478 -45.80 -39.43 -21.29
CA PRO A 478 -45.58 -38.02 -21.62
C PRO A 478 -46.52 -37.06 -20.88
N GLN A 479 -47.49 -37.57 -20.09
CA GLN A 479 -48.53 -36.76 -19.43
C GLN A 479 -47.92 -35.76 -18.43
N GLY A 480 -48.32 -34.49 -18.52
CA GLY A 480 -47.86 -33.42 -17.61
C GLY A 480 -46.44 -32.90 -17.86
N MET A 481 -45.73 -33.44 -18.83
CA MET A 481 -44.38 -33.03 -19.15
C MET A 481 -44.36 -31.78 -20.05
N SER A 482 -43.55 -30.78 -19.68
CA SER A 482 -43.26 -29.66 -20.57
C SER A 482 -42.43 -30.10 -21.77
N PRO A 483 -42.40 -29.34 -22.90
CA PRO A 483 -41.60 -29.69 -24.08
C PRO A 483 -40.12 -29.90 -23.76
N ASN A 484 -39.54 -29.07 -22.89
CA ASN A 484 -38.16 -29.21 -22.45
C ASN A 484 -37.94 -30.48 -21.62
N ALA A 485 -38.90 -30.82 -20.72
CA ALA A 485 -38.82 -32.04 -19.93
C ALA A 485 -38.90 -33.29 -20.81
N LYS A 486 -39.74 -33.28 -21.86
CA LYS A 486 -39.83 -34.36 -22.86
C LYS A 486 -38.51 -34.54 -23.59
N ALA A 487 -37.91 -33.44 -24.08
CA ALA A 487 -36.60 -33.46 -24.73
C ALA A 487 -35.51 -34.02 -23.81
N LEU A 488 -35.49 -33.57 -22.56
CA LEU A 488 -34.50 -34.03 -21.56
C LEU A 488 -34.68 -35.51 -21.24
N ALA A 489 -35.92 -35.99 -21.06
CA ALA A 489 -36.21 -37.41 -20.81
C ALA A 489 -35.77 -38.30 -21.97
N LEU A 490 -35.91 -37.82 -23.22
CA LEU A 490 -35.50 -38.54 -24.41
C LEU A 490 -34.01 -38.61 -24.65
N TYR A 491 -33.30 -37.51 -24.37
CA TYR A 491 -31.93 -37.30 -24.90
C TYR A 491 -30.87 -36.90 -23.86
N ARG A 492 -31.14 -37.06 -22.55
CA ARG A 492 -30.18 -36.62 -21.51
C ARG A 492 -28.76 -37.22 -21.69
N GLU A 493 -28.70 -38.55 -21.91
CA GLU A 493 -27.41 -39.23 -22.07
C GLU A 493 -26.72 -38.86 -23.38
N ASP A 494 -27.49 -38.82 -24.49
CA ASP A 494 -26.99 -38.39 -25.78
C ASP A 494 -26.52 -36.94 -25.75
N ALA A 495 -27.25 -36.08 -25.02
CA ALA A 495 -26.91 -34.67 -24.81
C ALA A 495 -25.58 -34.51 -24.05
N LEU A 496 -25.34 -35.33 -23.01
CA LEU A 496 -24.06 -35.31 -22.30
C LEU A 496 -22.89 -35.73 -23.21
N GLY A 497 -23.09 -36.81 -24.00
CA GLY A 497 -22.11 -37.25 -24.99
C GLY A 497 -21.85 -36.22 -26.08
N LEU A 498 -22.88 -35.51 -26.55
CA LEU A 498 -22.76 -34.43 -27.50
C LEU A 498 -22.01 -33.24 -26.90
N LEU A 499 -22.38 -32.81 -25.69
CA LEU A 499 -21.74 -31.69 -24.99
C LEU A 499 -20.23 -31.90 -24.85
N ARG A 500 -19.82 -33.10 -24.41
CA ARG A 500 -18.37 -33.44 -24.30
C ARG A 500 -17.66 -33.34 -25.65
N ARG A 501 -18.29 -33.82 -26.73
CA ARG A 501 -17.71 -33.68 -28.09
C ARG A 501 -17.62 -32.22 -28.50
N MET A 502 -18.63 -31.40 -28.21
CA MET A 502 -18.63 -29.97 -28.53
C MET A 502 -17.53 -29.21 -27.75
N MET A 503 -17.36 -29.51 -26.46
CA MET A 503 -16.29 -28.97 -25.66
C MET A 503 -14.90 -29.27 -26.27
N ALA A 504 -14.68 -30.53 -26.64
CA ALA A 504 -13.43 -30.94 -27.28
C ALA A 504 -13.22 -30.29 -28.66
N MET A 505 -14.29 -30.12 -29.46
CA MET A 505 -14.22 -29.43 -30.74
C MET A 505 -13.88 -27.95 -30.58
N ARG A 506 -14.47 -27.24 -29.60
CA ARG A 506 -14.17 -25.84 -29.27
C ARG A 506 -12.70 -25.70 -28.85
N ASP A 507 -12.22 -26.54 -27.94
CA ASP A 507 -10.82 -26.52 -27.52
C ASP A 507 -9.88 -26.75 -28.69
N LYS A 508 -10.18 -27.71 -29.57
CA LYS A 508 -9.40 -27.95 -30.78
C LYS A 508 -9.39 -26.73 -31.71
N ALA A 509 -10.55 -26.16 -32.00
CA ALA A 509 -10.69 -24.98 -32.88
C ALA A 509 -9.94 -23.77 -32.30
N LEU A 510 -10.03 -23.57 -30.98
CA LEU A 510 -9.30 -22.51 -30.30
C LEU A 510 -7.77 -22.73 -30.36
N GLY A 511 -7.32 -23.96 -30.08
CA GLY A 511 -5.89 -24.30 -30.19
C GLY A 511 -5.34 -24.09 -31.60
N GLU A 512 -6.10 -24.51 -32.63
CA GLU A 512 -5.76 -24.27 -34.04
C GLU A 512 -5.72 -22.77 -34.38
N TYR A 513 -6.69 -21.99 -33.88
CA TYR A 513 -6.71 -20.53 -34.08
C TYR A 513 -5.50 -19.84 -33.46
N MET A 514 -5.18 -20.15 -32.19
CA MET A 514 -4.05 -19.57 -31.48
C MET A 514 -2.72 -19.90 -32.18
N LEU A 515 -2.58 -21.12 -32.69
CA LEU A 515 -1.39 -21.55 -33.39
C LEU A 515 -1.30 -20.92 -34.81
N SER A 516 -2.35 -21.03 -35.60
CA SER A 516 -2.32 -20.64 -37.04
C SER A 516 -2.32 -19.13 -37.22
N THR A 517 -3.08 -18.40 -36.43
CA THR A 517 -3.24 -16.93 -36.57
C THR A 517 -2.17 -16.17 -35.78
N HIS A 518 -1.81 -16.65 -34.61
CA HIS A 518 -0.93 -15.92 -33.69
C HIS A 518 0.44 -16.57 -33.45
N GLY A 519 0.64 -17.83 -33.85
CA GLY A 519 1.86 -18.58 -33.60
C GLY A 519 2.06 -18.98 -32.14
N VAL A 520 0.97 -18.97 -31.35
CA VAL A 520 1.01 -19.22 -29.89
C VAL A 520 0.65 -20.69 -29.62
N GLN A 521 1.52 -21.39 -28.87
CA GLN A 521 1.36 -22.80 -28.53
C GLN A 521 1.90 -23.10 -27.12
N ALA A 522 1.80 -24.34 -26.69
CA ALA A 522 2.37 -24.78 -25.43
C ALA A 522 3.91 -24.53 -25.38
N PRO A 523 4.48 -24.14 -24.23
CA PRO A 523 3.81 -24.06 -22.92
C PRO A 523 3.08 -22.73 -22.65
N ALA A 524 3.22 -21.71 -23.51
CA ALA A 524 2.69 -20.37 -23.28
C ALA A 524 1.16 -20.36 -23.23
N PHE A 525 0.49 -21.18 -24.06
CA PHE A 525 -0.95 -21.31 -24.10
C PHE A 525 -1.37 -22.78 -23.93
N ARG A 526 -2.32 -23.04 -23.03
CA ARG A 526 -2.82 -24.38 -22.74
C ARG A 526 -4.34 -24.37 -22.63
N LEU A 527 -4.97 -25.43 -23.13
CA LEU A 527 -6.37 -25.74 -22.91
C LEU A 527 -6.45 -26.88 -21.92
N GLN A 528 -7.09 -26.65 -20.78
CA GLN A 528 -7.24 -27.65 -19.71
C GLN A 528 -8.64 -28.23 -19.80
N PRO A 529 -8.79 -29.55 -19.96
CA PRO A 529 -10.09 -30.19 -19.88
C PRO A 529 -10.63 -30.06 -18.44
N MET A 530 -11.91 -29.78 -18.32
CA MET A 530 -12.59 -29.80 -17.03
C MET A 530 -12.69 -31.27 -16.54
N ASP A 531 -12.27 -31.51 -15.30
CA ASP A 531 -12.45 -32.82 -14.67
C ASP A 531 -13.94 -33.18 -14.58
N SER A 532 -14.25 -34.48 -14.71
CA SER A 532 -15.63 -34.96 -14.69
C SER A 532 -16.38 -34.65 -13.40
N THR A 533 -15.68 -34.70 -12.26
CA THR A 533 -16.24 -34.34 -10.94
C THR A 533 -16.54 -32.86 -10.86
N ALA A 534 -15.59 -32.02 -11.33
CA ALA A 534 -15.77 -30.57 -11.40
C ALA A 534 -16.90 -30.19 -12.36
N LEU A 535 -17.03 -30.89 -13.51
CA LEU A 535 -18.13 -30.66 -14.46
C LEU A 535 -19.52 -30.92 -13.84
N THR A 536 -19.66 -31.97 -13.02
CA THR A 536 -20.94 -32.28 -12.36
C THR A 536 -21.25 -31.33 -11.19
N ALA A 537 -20.25 -30.75 -10.55
CA ALA A 537 -20.42 -29.87 -9.41
C ALA A 537 -20.58 -28.38 -9.79
N TYR A 538 -20.30 -28.02 -11.05
CA TYR A 538 -20.29 -26.62 -11.45
C TYR A 538 -21.71 -26.07 -11.66
N ALA A 539 -22.06 -25.04 -10.90
CA ALA A 539 -23.35 -24.36 -10.94
C ALA A 539 -23.31 -22.92 -11.50
N GLY A 540 -22.12 -22.41 -11.86
CA GLY A 540 -21.92 -21.06 -12.34
C GLY A 540 -22.39 -20.81 -13.80
N ARG A 541 -21.97 -19.67 -14.38
CA ARG A 541 -22.25 -19.33 -15.78
C ARG A 541 -21.31 -20.05 -16.74
N ASP A 542 -21.83 -20.47 -17.89
CA ASP A 542 -21.05 -21.13 -18.94
C ASP A 542 -19.97 -20.17 -19.49
N ARG A 543 -18.69 -20.56 -19.42
CA ARG A 543 -17.56 -19.67 -19.76
C ARG A 543 -16.24 -20.42 -19.92
N TYR A 544 -15.26 -19.80 -20.56
CA TYR A 544 -13.87 -20.11 -20.29
C TYR A 544 -13.39 -19.29 -19.09
N THR A 545 -12.82 -19.95 -18.09
CA THR A 545 -12.02 -19.32 -17.05
C THR A 545 -10.56 -19.25 -17.47
N LEU A 546 -9.87 -18.23 -17.00
CA LEU A 546 -8.46 -18.00 -17.30
C LEU A 546 -7.61 -18.29 -16.06
N ALA A 547 -6.48 -18.94 -16.27
CA ALA A 547 -5.45 -19.07 -15.25
C ALA A 547 -4.13 -18.55 -15.80
N LEU A 548 -3.50 -17.64 -15.05
CA LEU A 548 -2.17 -17.12 -15.36
C LEU A 548 -1.11 -17.91 -14.64
N GLY A 549 -0.04 -18.25 -15.32
CA GLY A 549 1.09 -18.98 -14.77
C GLY A 549 2.42 -18.27 -15.02
N LEU A 550 3.32 -18.35 -14.07
CA LEU A 550 4.72 -17.93 -14.18
C LEU A 550 5.58 -18.80 -13.28
N ASP A 551 6.59 -19.47 -13.84
CA ASP A 551 7.58 -20.25 -13.08
C ASP A 551 6.98 -21.30 -12.11
N GLY A 552 5.83 -21.90 -12.48
CA GLY A 552 5.14 -22.91 -11.67
C GLY A 552 4.16 -22.36 -10.63
N GLU A 553 4.01 -21.04 -10.52
CA GLU A 553 2.91 -20.40 -9.83
C GLU A 553 1.75 -20.21 -10.79
N THR A 554 0.52 -20.47 -10.34
CA THR A 554 -0.70 -20.33 -11.15
C THR A 554 -1.77 -19.61 -10.35
N VAL A 555 -2.46 -18.65 -10.98
CA VAL A 555 -3.57 -17.89 -10.40
C VAL A 555 -4.76 -17.95 -11.35
N GLU A 556 -5.91 -18.40 -10.88
CA GLU A 556 -7.17 -18.31 -11.63
C GLU A 556 -7.74 -16.90 -11.58
N ILE A 557 -8.17 -16.41 -12.76
CA ILE A 557 -8.85 -15.12 -12.92
C ILE A 557 -10.35 -15.41 -13.09
N GLY A 558 -11.22 -14.63 -12.44
CA GLY A 558 -12.67 -14.76 -12.58
C GLY A 558 -13.22 -16.09 -12.07
N GLY A 559 -12.60 -16.70 -11.05
CA GLY A 559 -13.15 -17.82 -10.31
C GLY A 559 -14.47 -17.44 -9.61
N ASP A 560 -15.26 -18.44 -9.18
CA ASP A 560 -16.59 -18.26 -8.55
C ASP A 560 -16.57 -17.50 -7.19
N THR A 561 -15.43 -16.99 -6.75
CA THR A 561 -15.30 -16.13 -5.57
C THR A 561 -15.82 -14.69 -5.78
N ALA A 562 -16.26 -14.34 -7.01
CA ALA A 562 -16.78 -13.01 -7.30
C ALA A 562 -18.27 -12.79 -6.91
N ASP A 563 -18.97 -13.84 -6.41
CA ASP A 563 -20.37 -13.71 -6.02
C ASP A 563 -20.61 -13.82 -4.48
N GLY A 564 -19.60 -13.76 -3.61
CA GLY A 564 -19.91 -13.98 -2.21
C GLY A 564 -18.95 -13.59 -1.11
N ASP A 565 -17.73 -13.10 -1.38
CA ASP A 565 -16.86 -12.57 -0.31
C ASP A 565 -15.94 -11.48 -0.87
N ALA A 566 -16.51 -10.33 -1.24
CA ALA A 566 -15.78 -9.10 -1.10
C ALA A 566 -15.68 -8.86 0.41
N PRO A 567 -14.48 -8.63 0.98
CA PRO A 567 -14.42 -8.14 2.34
C PRO A 567 -15.26 -6.85 2.37
N ALA A 568 -16.36 -6.91 3.13
CA ALA A 568 -17.12 -5.73 3.50
C ALA A 568 -16.11 -4.83 4.22
N ASP A 569 -15.74 -3.72 3.60
CA ASP A 569 -15.05 -2.54 4.06
C ASP A 569 -14.04 -2.06 3.00
N ALA A 570 -14.54 -1.83 1.77
CA ALA A 570 -13.98 -0.79 0.93
C ALA A 570 -14.97 0.39 1.09
N ASP A 571 -14.73 1.24 2.08
CA ASP A 571 -15.29 2.58 2.09
C ASP A 571 -14.96 3.23 0.74
N GLU A 572 -15.96 3.31 -0.13
CA GLU A 572 -15.94 4.28 -1.22
C GLU A 572 -15.69 5.65 -0.60
N PRO A 573 -14.81 6.47 -1.16
CA PRO A 573 -14.73 7.86 -0.73
C PRO A 573 -16.13 8.45 -0.95
N ALA A 574 -16.74 8.89 0.16
CA ALA A 574 -18.04 9.54 0.17
C ALA A 574 -18.09 10.58 -0.96
N GLY A 575 -18.92 10.30 -1.95
CA GLY A 575 -19.24 11.24 -2.99
C GLY A 575 -19.73 12.52 -2.33
N THR A 576 -19.16 13.63 -2.74
CA THR A 576 -19.63 14.97 -2.45
C THR A 576 -21.12 15.05 -2.81
N GLU A 577 -21.99 14.90 -1.82
CA GLU A 577 -23.38 15.30 -1.94
C GLU A 577 -23.39 16.82 -2.07
N THR A 578 -23.68 17.28 -3.26
CA THR A 578 -24.11 18.65 -3.51
C THR A 578 -25.49 18.81 -2.87
N PRO A 579 -25.72 19.77 -1.97
CA PRO A 579 -27.04 19.96 -1.41
C PRO A 579 -27.99 20.43 -2.53
N ALA A 580 -29.10 19.72 -2.66
CA ALA A 580 -30.20 20.08 -3.54
C ALA A 580 -30.70 21.50 -3.21
N ALA A 581 -30.52 22.43 -4.15
CA ALA A 581 -31.13 23.75 -4.09
C ALA A 581 -32.63 23.60 -4.35
N THR A 582 -33.42 23.94 -3.36
CA THR A 582 -34.86 24.21 -3.44
C THR A 582 -35.13 25.29 -4.45
N ALA A 583 -36.00 24.99 -5.40
CA ALA A 583 -36.53 25.95 -6.36
C ALA A 583 -37.37 27.02 -5.67
N ALA A 584 -37.07 28.26 -5.95
CA ALA A 584 -38.02 29.40 -5.88
C ALA A 584 -37.72 30.38 -6.99
N ASP A 585 -38.60 30.40 -7.84
CA ASP A 585 -39.16 31.27 -8.86
C ASP A 585 -38.71 32.73 -8.93
N SER A 586 -38.69 33.23 -10.19
CA SER A 586 -39.02 34.56 -10.70
C SER A 586 -37.90 35.49 -11.17
N THR A 587 -37.87 35.60 -12.49
CA THR A 587 -37.83 36.82 -13.35
C THR A 587 -36.54 37.63 -13.54
N ALA A 588 -36.30 37.78 -14.84
CA ALA A 588 -35.73 38.93 -15.59
C ALA A 588 -34.25 38.87 -16.05
N VAL A 589 -34.13 38.65 -17.33
CA VAL A 589 -33.02 39.00 -18.25
C VAL A 589 -32.85 40.53 -18.29
N PRO A 590 -31.64 41.13 -18.53
CA PRO A 590 -31.16 41.27 -19.89
C PRO A 590 -29.64 41.04 -20.10
N GLU A 591 -29.33 40.47 -21.26
CA GLU A 591 -28.12 40.64 -22.07
C GLU A 591 -28.05 42.06 -22.68
N PRO A 592 -27.00 42.44 -23.48
CA PRO A 592 -25.55 42.18 -23.42
C PRO A 592 -24.74 43.50 -23.58
N GLU A 593 -23.40 43.43 -23.42
CA GLU A 593 -22.52 44.33 -24.18
C GLU A 593 -21.12 43.75 -24.39
N ARG A 594 -20.76 43.63 -25.66
CA ARG A 594 -19.41 43.44 -26.20
C ARG A 594 -18.61 44.74 -26.15
N GLN A 595 -17.34 44.67 -25.93
CA GLN A 595 -16.26 45.46 -26.54
C GLN A 595 -14.93 44.79 -26.21
N GLU A 596 -14.26 44.21 -27.16
CA GLU A 596 -13.30 44.73 -28.19
C GLU A 596 -11.98 45.27 -27.59
N SER A 597 -10.93 44.50 -27.91
CA SER A 597 -9.60 44.86 -28.42
C SER A 597 -8.76 45.95 -27.74
N ALA A 598 -7.53 45.57 -27.38
CA ALA A 598 -6.29 46.15 -27.95
C ALA A 598 -5.06 45.57 -27.24
N GLU A 599 -4.29 44.88 -27.97
CA GLU A 599 -2.85 44.93 -28.32
C GLU A 599 -1.95 45.93 -27.60
N ILE A 600 -0.68 45.49 -27.54
CA ILE A 600 0.61 46.18 -27.53
C ILE A 600 1.34 46.27 -26.17
N ARG A 601 2.31 45.44 -26.03
CA ARG A 601 3.80 45.39 -25.99
C ARG A 601 4.32 44.40 -25.03
#